data_1affa0db5ea69a49cc6a8c2ad329ba39
#
_entry.id   1affa0db5ea69a49cc6a8c2ad329ba39
#
_cell.length_a   1.000
_cell.length_b   1.000
_cell.length_c   1.000
_cell.angle_alpha   90.00
_cell.angle_beta   90.00
_cell.angle_gamma   90.00
#
_symmetry.space_group_name_H-M   'P 1'
#
loop_
_entity.id
_entity.type
_entity.pdbx_description
1 polymer ?
#
loop_
_entity_poly.entity_id
_entity_poly.type
_entity_poly.pdbx_seq_one_letter_code
_entity_poly.pdbx_strand_id
1 'polypeptide(L)'
;MLWWFWKRCNTSYVNDGVEMYAYPFRGYWRDVGTIDSLWEANMDLIKTPEAIDLSDQNWKIYTNTMDLPPQYIGKYASVKESLVADGCSVLGSVENTVLSHKSRSWRR
;
A
#
# COMPACT_ATOMS: atom_id res chain seq x y z
N MET A 1 13.44 11.48 -7.76
CA MET A 1 14.52 11.15 -6.81
C MET A 1 15.21 9.82 -7.15
N LEU A 2 14.51 8.73 -7.41
CA LEU A 2 15.09 7.43 -7.81
C LEU A 2 15.92 7.49 -9.10
N TRP A 3 15.44 8.19 -10.12
CA TRP A 3 16.16 8.34 -11.39
C TRP A 3 17.54 9.00 -11.24
N TRP A 4 17.70 9.90 -10.26
CA TRP A 4 18.95 10.56 -9.91
C TRP A 4 19.93 9.59 -9.23
N PHE A 5 19.42 8.72 -8.34
CA PHE A 5 20.19 7.66 -7.70
C PHE A 5 20.75 6.67 -8.74
N TRP A 6 19.90 6.21 -9.66
CA TRP A 6 20.29 5.31 -10.75
C TRP A 6 21.42 5.90 -11.60
N LYS A 7 21.26 7.12 -12.10
CA LYS A 7 22.27 7.74 -12.97
C LYS A 7 23.60 8.05 -12.28
N ARG A 8 23.61 8.43 -11.02
CA ARG A 8 24.86 8.78 -10.35
C ARG A 8 25.57 7.61 -9.68
N CYS A 9 24.87 6.85 -8.86
CA CYS A 9 25.51 5.78 -8.09
C CYS A 9 25.88 4.59 -8.97
N ASN A 10 24.94 4.06 -9.75
CA ASN A 10 25.21 2.86 -10.55
C ASN A 10 26.23 3.14 -11.66
N THR A 11 26.15 4.28 -12.33
CA THR A 11 27.14 4.64 -13.37
C THR A 11 28.53 4.84 -12.79
N SER A 12 28.63 5.42 -11.59
CA SER A 12 29.92 5.57 -10.90
C SER A 12 30.52 4.20 -10.58
N TYR A 13 29.75 3.30 -9.94
CA TYR A 13 30.24 1.97 -9.59
C TYR A 13 30.66 1.14 -10.80
N VAL A 14 29.93 1.23 -11.92
CA VAL A 14 30.33 0.58 -13.18
C VAL A 14 31.66 1.15 -13.71
N ASN A 15 31.82 2.47 -13.68
CA ASN A 15 33.04 3.13 -14.16
C ASN A 15 34.25 2.84 -13.26
N ASP A 16 34.02 2.69 -11.97
CA ASP A 16 35.06 2.39 -10.96
C ASP A 16 35.43 0.88 -10.95
N GLY A 17 34.82 0.07 -11.82
CA GLY A 17 35.08 -1.36 -11.94
C GLY A 17 34.68 -2.19 -10.73
N VAL A 18 33.72 -1.69 -9.93
CA VAL A 18 33.16 -2.43 -8.78
C VAL A 18 32.33 -3.61 -9.29
N GLU A 19 32.54 -4.80 -8.71
CA GLU A 19 31.72 -5.97 -9.02
C GLU A 19 30.25 -5.69 -8.63
N MET A 20 29.34 -5.81 -9.61
CA MET A 20 27.92 -5.62 -9.44
C MET A 20 27.14 -6.85 -9.85
N TYR A 21 26.22 -7.29 -9.01
CA TYR A 21 25.36 -8.42 -9.28
C TYR A 21 23.91 -7.97 -9.41
N ALA A 22 23.21 -8.45 -10.44
CA ALA A 22 21.77 -8.23 -10.61
C ALA A 22 20.99 -9.40 -10.03
N TYR A 23 20.03 -9.10 -9.13
CA TYR A 23 19.09 -10.08 -8.60
C TYR A 23 17.72 -9.90 -9.29
N PRO A 24 17.27 -10.85 -10.12
CA PRO A 24 15.97 -10.77 -10.78
C PRO A 24 14.84 -11.07 -9.76
N PHE A 25 14.24 -10.04 -9.22
CA PHE A 25 13.09 -10.17 -8.32
C PHE A 25 11.84 -10.53 -9.12
N ARG A 26 11.10 -11.57 -8.70
CA ARG A 26 9.89 -12.07 -9.37
C ARG A 26 8.61 -11.85 -8.55
N GLY A 27 8.68 -11.19 -7.42
CA GLY A 27 7.54 -10.86 -6.58
C GLY A 27 6.84 -9.57 -7.01
N TYR A 28 5.82 -9.20 -6.25
CA TYR A 28 5.18 -7.91 -6.44
C TYR A 28 6.15 -6.77 -6.11
N TRP A 29 6.29 -5.85 -7.05
CA TRP A 29 7.08 -4.64 -6.88
C TRP A 29 6.39 -3.47 -7.60
N ARG A 30 6.28 -2.34 -6.92
CA ARG A 30 5.70 -1.12 -7.48
C ARG A 30 6.51 0.10 -7.03
N ASP A 31 6.87 0.94 -7.98
CA ASP A 31 7.49 2.25 -7.68
C ASP A 31 6.39 3.27 -7.37
N VAL A 32 6.42 3.84 -6.17
CA VAL A 32 5.44 4.81 -5.69
C VAL A 32 6.08 6.21 -5.64
N GLY A 33 6.36 6.75 -6.82
CA GLY A 33 7.00 8.07 -6.97
C GLY A 33 6.02 9.22 -7.28
N THR A 34 4.77 8.92 -7.60
CA THR A 34 3.72 9.90 -7.94
C THR A 34 2.43 9.61 -7.18
N ILE A 35 1.50 10.57 -7.15
CA ILE A 35 0.17 10.38 -6.53
C ILE A 35 -0.60 9.27 -7.26
N ASP A 36 -0.51 9.20 -8.59
CA ASP A 36 -1.19 8.17 -9.38
C ASP A 36 -0.66 6.79 -9.06
N SER A 37 0.68 6.61 -8.98
CA SER A 37 1.27 5.32 -8.61
C SER A 37 0.97 4.91 -7.17
N LEU A 38 0.83 5.87 -6.25
CA LEU A 38 0.36 5.61 -4.88
C LEU A 38 -1.09 5.10 -4.88
N TRP A 39 -1.96 5.76 -5.64
CA TRP A 39 -3.36 5.35 -5.78
C TRP A 39 -3.46 3.93 -6.39
N GLU A 40 -2.73 3.67 -7.47
CA GLU A 40 -2.69 2.36 -8.11
C GLU A 40 -2.20 1.27 -7.15
N ALA A 41 -1.12 1.53 -6.40
CA ALA A 41 -0.61 0.58 -5.41
C ALA A 41 -1.64 0.25 -4.31
N ASN A 42 -2.46 1.23 -3.89
CA ASN A 42 -3.57 0.98 -2.97
C ASN A 42 -4.69 0.17 -3.63
N MET A 43 -4.97 0.41 -4.91
CA MET A 43 -5.97 -0.37 -5.64
C MET A 43 -5.53 -1.81 -5.89
N ASP A 44 -4.24 -2.07 -6.05
CA ASP A 44 -3.71 -3.43 -6.17
C ASP A 44 -4.02 -4.28 -4.93
N LEU A 45 -4.05 -3.70 -3.73
CA LEU A 45 -4.46 -4.41 -2.49
C LEU A 45 -5.91 -4.92 -2.53
N ILE A 46 -6.75 -4.29 -3.33
CA ILE A 46 -8.17 -4.65 -3.47
C ILE A 46 -8.36 -5.59 -4.67
N LYS A 47 -7.73 -5.27 -5.81
CA LYS A 47 -7.95 -5.95 -7.08
C LYS A 47 -7.18 -7.25 -7.23
N THR A 48 -6.00 -7.32 -6.61
CA THR A 48 -5.08 -8.47 -6.68
C THR A 48 -4.56 -8.83 -5.28
N PRO A 49 -5.44 -9.19 -4.34
CA PRO A 49 -5.05 -9.46 -2.95
C PRO A 49 -4.04 -10.62 -2.84
N GLU A 50 -4.03 -11.53 -3.81
CA GLU A 50 -3.06 -12.62 -3.90
C GLU A 50 -1.64 -12.15 -4.24
N ALA A 51 -1.47 -10.95 -4.79
CA ALA A 51 -0.14 -10.41 -5.12
C ALA A 51 0.60 -9.91 -3.87
N ILE A 52 -0.14 -9.44 -2.86
CA ILE A 52 0.39 -8.99 -1.57
C ILE A 52 -0.54 -9.51 -0.47
N ASP A 53 -0.11 -10.55 0.23
CA ASP A 53 -0.83 -11.00 1.42
C ASP A 53 -0.37 -10.20 2.66
N LEU A 54 -1.16 -9.21 3.06
CA LEU A 54 -0.90 -8.42 4.25
C LEU A 54 -1.11 -9.22 5.55
N SER A 55 -1.74 -10.39 5.48
CA SER A 55 -2.06 -11.26 6.61
C SER A 55 -1.11 -12.47 6.75
N ASP A 56 -0.07 -12.57 5.90
CA ASP A 56 0.89 -13.67 5.94
C ASP A 56 1.56 -13.78 7.32
N GLN A 57 1.26 -14.88 8.01
CA GLN A 57 1.82 -15.16 9.34
C GLN A 57 3.31 -15.57 9.29
N ASN A 58 3.81 -15.99 8.14
CA ASN A 58 5.21 -16.38 7.97
C ASN A 58 6.09 -15.16 7.68
N TRP A 59 5.49 -14.10 7.12
CA TRP A 59 6.18 -12.85 6.86
C TRP A 59 5.39 -11.66 7.38
N LYS A 60 5.38 -11.51 8.68
CA LYS A 60 4.66 -10.42 9.36
C LYS A 60 5.27 -9.06 9.04
N ILE A 61 4.42 -8.13 8.61
CA ILE A 61 4.79 -6.73 8.43
C ILE A 61 4.55 -6.01 9.76
N TYR A 62 5.64 -5.59 10.41
CA TYR A 62 5.57 -4.83 11.66
C TYR A 62 5.49 -3.34 11.35
N THR A 63 4.54 -2.67 11.96
CA THR A 63 4.36 -1.22 11.87
C THR A 63 4.00 -0.66 13.24
N ASN A 64 4.02 0.66 13.38
CA ASN A 64 3.54 1.32 14.59
C ASN A 64 2.00 1.22 14.62
N THR A 65 1.50 0.18 15.28
CA THR A 65 0.06 -0.02 15.47
C THR A 65 -0.45 0.93 16.56
N MET A 66 -1.44 1.75 16.21
CA MET A 66 -2.19 2.49 17.21
C MET A 66 -3.23 1.56 17.83
N ASP A 67 -3.39 1.63 19.16
CA ASP A 67 -4.47 0.94 19.87
C ASP A 67 -5.79 1.66 19.56
N LEU A 68 -6.45 1.26 18.47
CA LEU A 68 -7.70 1.86 18.00
C LEU A 68 -8.86 0.88 18.17
N PRO A 69 -10.08 1.40 18.43
CA PRO A 69 -11.26 0.54 18.46
C PRO A 69 -11.50 -0.06 17.07
N PRO A 70 -12.24 -1.16 16.99
CA PRO A 70 -12.69 -1.72 15.71
C PRO A 70 -13.41 -0.68 14.86
N GLN A 71 -13.43 -0.91 13.55
CA GLN A 71 -14.18 -0.05 12.63
C GLN A 71 -15.68 -0.09 12.92
N TYR A 72 -16.33 1.08 12.86
CA TYR A 72 -17.77 1.21 13.00
C TYR A 72 -18.45 1.33 11.63
N ILE A 73 -19.38 0.42 11.34
CA ILE A 73 -20.19 0.44 10.12
C ILE A 73 -21.62 0.83 10.52
N GLY A 74 -22.07 1.99 10.04
CA GLY A 74 -23.37 2.55 10.36
C GLY A 74 -24.53 1.76 9.75
N LYS A 75 -25.74 1.90 10.33
CA LYS A 75 -26.95 1.16 9.94
C LYS A 75 -27.29 1.22 8.43
N TYR A 76 -26.97 2.34 7.80
CA TYR A 76 -27.29 2.59 6.38
C TYR A 76 -26.02 2.63 5.51
N ALA A 77 -24.90 2.22 6.06
CA ALA A 77 -23.64 2.16 5.35
C ALA A 77 -23.61 0.92 4.42
N SER A 78 -22.88 1.08 3.31
CA SER A 78 -22.56 -0.01 2.37
C SER A 78 -21.08 -0.01 2.11
N VAL A 79 -20.43 -1.16 2.23
CA VAL A 79 -19.00 -1.32 1.96
C VAL A 79 -18.87 -2.42 0.91
N LYS A 80 -18.20 -2.07 -0.23
CA LYS A 80 -17.96 -3.00 -1.32
C LYS A 80 -16.51 -2.87 -1.77
N GLU A 81 -15.85 -4.00 -2.04
CA GLU A 81 -14.49 -4.05 -2.59
C GLU A 81 -13.57 -3.00 -1.94
N SER A 82 -13.48 -2.99 -0.61
CA SER A 82 -12.79 -1.95 0.14
C SER A 82 -12.06 -2.51 1.35
N LEU A 83 -10.92 -1.93 1.67
CA LEU A 83 -10.19 -2.19 2.90
C LEU A 83 -10.49 -1.07 3.91
N VAL A 84 -10.89 -1.45 5.12
CA VAL A 84 -11.24 -0.51 6.18
C VAL A 84 -10.40 -0.82 7.41
N ALA A 85 -9.49 0.09 7.76
CA ALA A 85 -8.64 -0.06 8.93
C ALA A 85 -9.36 0.26 10.23
N ASP A 86 -8.74 -0.12 11.36
CA ASP A 86 -9.26 0.15 12.70
C ASP A 86 -9.46 1.65 12.96
N GLY A 87 -10.43 1.97 13.83
CA GLY A 87 -10.78 3.34 14.19
C GLY A 87 -11.54 4.11 13.11
N CYS A 88 -11.90 3.47 11.99
CA CYS A 88 -12.69 4.11 10.95
C CYS A 88 -14.19 4.13 11.29
N SER A 89 -14.90 5.13 10.78
CA SER A 89 -16.36 5.19 10.84
C SER A 89 -16.95 5.33 9.45
N VAL A 90 -17.67 4.31 9.00
CA VAL A 90 -18.34 4.30 7.70
C VAL A 90 -19.83 4.57 7.90
N LEU A 91 -20.30 5.75 7.50
CA LEU A 91 -21.69 6.20 7.68
C LEU A 91 -22.46 6.25 6.35
N GLY A 92 -21.76 6.12 5.23
CA GLY A 92 -22.32 6.14 3.88
C GLY A 92 -21.81 4.98 3.03
N SER A 93 -21.94 5.09 1.70
CA SER A 93 -21.44 4.08 0.78
C SER A 93 -19.96 4.26 0.51
N VAL A 94 -19.22 3.16 0.55
CA VAL A 94 -17.79 3.07 0.25
C VAL A 94 -17.59 1.92 -0.72
N GLU A 95 -16.95 2.20 -1.84
CA GLU A 95 -16.67 1.23 -2.89
C GLU A 95 -15.29 1.49 -3.50
N ASN A 96 -14.53 0.42 -3.81
CA ASN A 96 -13.17 0.49 -4.37
C ASN A 96 -12.26 1.46 -3.60
N THR A 97 -12.20 1.32 -2.29
CA THR A 97 -11.54 2.32 -1.43
C THR A 97 -10.68 1.67 -0.35
N VAL A 98 -9.52 2.26 -0.10
CA VAL A 98 -8.70 1.95 1.08
C VAL A 98 -8.87 3.08 2.09
N LEU A 99 -9.44 2.78 3.26
CA LEU A 99 -9.56 3.71 4.38
C LEU A 99 -8.49 3.41 5.42
N SER A 100 -7.54 4.32 5.56
CA SER A 100 -6.52 4.28 6.61
C SER A 100 -7.12 4.59 7.99
N HIS A 101 -6.36 4.31 9.04
CA HIS A 101 -6.76 4.54 10.44
C HIS A 101 -7.41 5.90 10.68
N LYS A 102 -8.47 5.92 11.49
CA LYS A 102 -9.24 7.14 11.88
C LYS A 102 -9.94 7.86 10.72
N SER A 103 -10.07 7.24 9.56
CA SER A 103 -10.83 7.81 8.45
C SER A 103 -12.33 7.77 8.72
N ARG A 104 -13.06 8.78 8.19
CA ARG A 104 -14.51 8.85 8.33
C ARG A 104 -15.17 9.07 6.98
N SER A 105 -16.10 8.19 6.63
CA SER A 105 -16.97 8.34 5.46
C SER A 105 -18.31 8.94 5.91
N TRP A 106 -18.75 10.01 5.25
CA TRP A 106 -20.02 10.69 5.54
C TRP A 106 -21.10 10.23 4.57
N ARG A 107 -22.34 10.30 5.05
CA ARG A 107 -23.51 10.13 4.20
C ARG A 107 -23.66 11.38 3.30
N ARG A 108 -23.65 11.19 1.99
CA ARG A 108 -24.16 12.19 1.04
C ARG A 108 -25.62 11.98 0.76
#